data_a99e5c0798f6b5e08c7c0eb3944438f9
#
_entry.id   a99e5c0798f6b5e08c7c0eb3944438f9
#
_cell.length_a   1.000
_cell.length_b   1.000
_cell.length_c   1.000
_cell.angle_alpha   90.00
_cell.angle_beta   90.00
_cell.angle_gamma   90.00
#
_symmetry.space_group_name_H-M   'P 1'
#
loop_
_entity.id
_entity.type
_entity.pdbx_description
1 polymer ?
#
loop_
_entity_poly.entity_id
_entity_poly.type
_entity_poly.pdbx_seq_one_letter_code
_entity_poly.pdbx_strand_id
1 'polypeptide(L)'
;MYLEEQTNKSGVLSCIFSLNEEVGSLAKALRLFEEKGINLTHIESHVSCSKALDEVIDGLRAEITGQVHEMSRNKIKDTVPWFPSNIQDLDRFANQILSYGSELDADHPGFTDPVYRARRKEFADIAYNYRHGQSIPYVEYTEAEKATWGTVFRELKTLYPTHACHEHNRVFPLLEEYCGYREDNIPQLEDISRYLQSCTGFRLRPVAGLLSSRDFLAGLAFRVFHSTQYIRHGSNPMYTPEPDICHELLGHVPLFADPSFAQFSQEIGLASLAAPDEYIEKLATVYWFTVEFGLCKQGNDIRAYGAGLLSSFGELQYALTDKPKLLPFEPEKTILQKYPITEFQPIYFVAESFEDSKEKVRKYAATIPRPFSVRYNAYTQSIEVLDNTQQLRNLANSISEVGILCNALQKMA
;
A
#
# COMPACT_ATOMS: atom_id res chain seq x y z
N MET A 1 -47.01 12.76 -7.62
CA MET A 1 -46.39 11.46 -7.43
C MET A 1 -46.61 10.67 -8.70
N TYR A 2 -45.60 10.56 -9.55
CA TYR A 2 -45.64 9.76 -10.77
C TYR A 2 -44.71 8.58 -10.55
N LEU A 3 -45.24 7.37 -10.74
CA LEU A 3 -44.49 6.11 -10.69
C LEU A 3 -44.30 5.64 -12.14
N GLU A 4 -43.06 5.50 -12.61
CA GLU A 4 -42.75 4.70 -13.78
C GLU A 4 -42.19 3.35 -13.34
N GLU A 5 -42.84 2.27 -13.76
CA GLU A 5 -42.41 0.90 -13.51
C GLU A 5 -41.57 0.37 -14.68
N GLN A 6 -40.36 -0.07 -14.41
CA GLN A 6 -39.62 -0.95 -15.32
C GLN A 6 -39.21 -2.24 -14.60
N THR A 7 -39.77 -3.34 -15.02
CA THR A 7 -39.43 -4.68 -14.52
C THR A 7 -38.28 -5.29 -15.32
N ASN A 8 -37.21 -5.65 -14.65
CA ASN A 8 -36.11 -6.46 -15.18
C ASN A 8 -36.32 -7.92 -14.85
N LYS A 9 -35.84 -8.86 -15.71
CA LYS A 9 -35.89 -10.32 -15.57
C LYS A 9 -35.34 -10.89 -14.24
N SER A 10 -34.81 -10.08 -13.36
CA SER A 10 -34.23 -10.44 -12.04
C SER A 10 -35.18 -10.18 -10.86
N GLY A 11 -36.39 -9.68 -11.08
CA GLY A 11 -37.35 -9.39 -10.01
C GLY A 11 -37.02 -8.16 -9.16
N VAL A 12 -36.05 -7.34 -9.54
CA VAL A 12 -35.71 -6.06 -8.88
C VAL A 12 -36.37 -4.93 -9.64
N LEU A 13 -37.15 -4.10 -8.93
CA LEU A 13 -37.84 -2.94 -9.44
C LEU A 13 -37.05 -1.68 -9.05
N SER A 14 -36.74 -0.82 -10.01
CA SER A 14 -36.17 0.51 -9.74
C SER A 14 -37.27 1.57 -9.92
N CYS A 15 -37.46 2.37 -8.88
CA CYS A 15 -38.45 3.45 -8.87
C CYS A 15 -37.77 4.78 -8.63
N ILE A 16 -38.06 5.76 -9.46
CA ILE A 16 -37.67 7.17 -9.24
C ILE A 16 -38.93 7.97 -8.90
N PHE A 17 -38.88 8.68 -7.82
CA PHE A 17 -39.98 9.59 -7.44
C PHE A 17 -39.44 10.90 -6.87
N SER A 18 -40.14 11.99 -7.15
CA SER A 18 -39.83 13.28 -6.58
C SER A 18 -40.70 13.56 -5.35
N LEU A 19 -40.09 14.13 -4.32
CA LEU A 19 -40.75 14.55 -3.10
C LEU A 19 -40.73 16.06 -2.99
N ASN A 20 -41.82 16.68 -2.51
CA ASN A 20 -41.81 18.10 -2.16
C ASN A 20 -40.86 18.32 -0.96
N GLU A 21 -40.23 19.49 -0.93
CA GLU A 21 -39.35 19.90 0.18
C GLU A 21 -40.15 20.17 1.47
N GLU A 22 -40.60 19.10 2.11
CA GLU A 22 -41.18 19.16 3.45
C GLU A 22 -40.39 18.24 4.36
N VAL A 23 -40.16 18.71 5.60
CA VAL A 23 -39.48 17.92 6.63
C VAL A 23 -40.25 16.60 6.84
N GLY A 24 -39.56 15.48 6.63
CA GLY A 24 -40.13 14.13 6.81
C GLY A 24 -40.78 13.51 5.56
N SER A 25 -40.78 14.16 4.39
CA SER A 25 -41.34 13.59 3.16
C SER A 25 -40.68 12.27 2.74
N LEU A 26 -39.36 12.15 2.89
CA LEU A 26 -38.64 10.91 2.65
C LEU A 26 -39.04 9.81 3.64
N ALA A 27 -39.21 10.14 4.93
CA ALA A 27 -39.65 9.18 5.93
C ALA A 27 -41.07 8.67 5.66
N LYS A 28 -41.96 9.54 5.17
CA LYS A 28 -43.32 9.12 4.75
C LYS A 28 -43.29 8.18 3.55
N ALA A 29 -42.45 8.46 2.57
CA ALA A 29 -42.29 7.60 1.41
C ALA A 29 -41.72 6.23 1.78
N LEU A 30 -40.71 6.15 2.63
CA LEU A 30 -40.10 4.91 3.10
C LEU A 30 -41.11 4.04 3.88
N ARG A 31 -41.98 4.63 4.71
CA ARG A 31 -43.06 3.90 5.40
C ARG A 31 -44.05 3.25 4.44
N LEU A 32 -44.35 3.86 3.30
CA LEU A 32 -45.23 3.26 2.31
C LEU A 32 -44.64 1.97 1.69
N PHE A 33 -43.33 1.92 1.51
CA PHE A 33 -42.65 0.69 1.05
C PHE A 33 -42.66 -0.38 2.14
N GLU A 34 -42.43 0.00 3.40
CA GLU A 34 -42.50 -0.91 4.54
C GLU A 34 -43.91 -1.50 4.71
N GLU A 35 -44.98 -0.67 4.66
CA GLU A 35 -46.38 -1.11 4.76
C GLU A 35 -46.80 -2.05 3.61
N LYS A 36 -46.14 -1.97 2.47
CA LYS A 36 -46.37 -2.86 1.33
C LYS A 36 -45.46 -4.08 1.31
N GLY A 37 -44.61 -4.26 2.34
CA GLY A 37 -43.68 -5.37 2.42
C GLY A 37 -42.56 -5.35 1.34
N ILE A 38 -42.28 -4.18 0.79
CA ILE A 38 -41.24 -4.01 -0.23
C ILE A 38 -39.91 -3.72 0.44
N ASN A 39 -38.96 -4.65 0.25
CA ASN A 39 -37.60 -4.46 0.78
C ASN A 39 -36.78 -3.55 -0.14
N LEU A 40 -36.31 -2.42 0.39
CA LEU A 40 -35.48 -1.47 -0.33
C LEU A 40 -34.02 -1.84 -0.14
N THR A 41 -33.36 -2.20 -1.23
CA THR A 41 -31.95 -2.63 -1.24
C THR A 41 -30.98 -1.47 -1.47
N HIS A 42 -31.47 -0.36 -2.06
CA HIS A 42 -30.68 0.84 -2.28
C HIS A 42 -31.58 2.10 -2.32
N ILE A 43 -31.13 3.18 -1.68
CA ILE A 43 -31.81 4.48 -1.67
C ILE A 43 -30.79 5.56 -1.94
N GLU A 44 -31.04 6.39 -2.95
CA GLU A 44 -30.20 7.53 -3.30
C GLU A 44 -31.09 8.78 -3.42
N SER A 45 -30.70 9.90 -2.79
CA SER A 45 -31.46 11.15 -2.86
C SER A 45 -30.61 12.27 -3.47
N HIS A 46 -31.20 12.98 -4.43
CA HIS A 46 -30.61 14.16 -5.03
C HIS A 46 -31.53 15.37 -4.83
N VAL A 47 -30.95 16.54 -4.50
CA VAL A 47 -31.67 17.80 -4.46
C VAL A 47 -31.66 18.40 -5.87
N SER A 48 -32.83 18.52 -6.54
CA SER A 48 -32.93 19.17 -7.85
C SER A 48 -33.46 20.58 -7.71
N CYS A 49 -32.73 21.57 -8.24
CA CYS A 49 -33.29 22.90 -8.53
C CYS A 49 -34.15 22.80 -9.79
N SER A 50 -35.33 23.46 -9.78
CA SER A 50 -36.31 23.46 -10.85
C SER A 50 -35.73 23.94 -12.18
N LYS A 51 -35.60 23.02 -13.16
CA LYS A 51 -35.42 23.31 -14.58
C LYS A 51 -36.58 22.72 -15.40
N ALA A 52 -36.83 23.28 -16.55
CA ALA A 52 -37.98 22.94 -17.39
C ALA A 52 -38.03 21.45 -17.77
N LEU A 53 -39.26 20.93 -17.95
CA LEU A 53 -39.59 19.50 -18.09
C LEU A 53 -38.81 18.78 -19.23
N ASP A 54 -38.49 19.51 -20.32
CA ASP A 54 -37.77 18.93 -21.46
C ASP A 54 -36.28 18.69 -21.18
N GLU A 55 -35.61 19.51 -20.35
CA GLU A 55 -34.24 19.25 -19.87
C GLU A 55 -34.18 18.04 -18.89
N VAL A 56 -35.27 17.81 -18.16
CA VAL A 56 -35.40 16.66 -17.26
C VAL A 56 -35.53 15.36 -18.04
N ILE A 57 -36.25 15.35 -19.18
CA ILE A 57 -36.43 14.16 -20.02
C ILE A 57 -35.12 13.78 -20.73
N ASP A 58 -34.34 14.76 -21.20
CA ASP A 58 -33.05 14.51 -21.83
C ASP A 58 -31.96 14.13 -20.78
N GLY A 59 -32.06 14.70 -19.59
CA GLY A 59 -31.27 14.28 -18.43
C GLY A 59 -31.55 12.82 -18.00
N LEU A 60 -32.83 12.48 -17.90
CA LEU A 60 -33.29 11.09 -17.58
C LEU A 60 -32.88 10.08 -18.65
N ARG A 61 -32.93 10.43 -19.96
CA ARG A 61 -32.42 9.58 -21.03
C ARG A 61 -30.91 9.35 -20.94
N ALA A 62 -30.15 10.38 -20.61
CA ALA A 62 -28.70 10.28 -20.40
C ALA A 62 -28.38 9.47 -19.14
N GLU A 63 -29.16 9.62 -18.06
CA GLU A 63 -29.02 8.83 -16.83
C GLU A 63 -29.43 7.36 -17.05
N ILE A 64 -30.52 7.09 -17.74
CA ILE A 64 -30.95 5.70 -18.06
C ILE A 64 -29.91 4.99 -18.93
N THR A 65 -29.31 5.68 -19.90
CA THR A 65 -28.21 5.15 -20.70
C THR A 65 -26.94 4.98 -19.85
N GLY A 66 -26.71 5.86 -18.90
CA GLY A 66 -25.67 5.78 -17.87
C GLY A 66 -25.91 4.60 -16.91
N GLN A 67 -27.14 4.43 -16.42
CA GLN A 67 -27.52 3.35 -15.49
C GLN A 67 -27.49 1.94 -16.13
N VAL A 68 -27.82 1.81 -17.40
CA VAL A 68 -27.64 0.53 -18.13
C VAL A 68 -26.16 0.18 -18.24
N HIS A 69 -25.30 1.18 -18.39
CA HIS A 69 -23.84 1.00 -18.31
C HIS A 69 -23.38 0.73 -16.88
N GLU A 70 -23.96 1.37 -15.87
CA GLU A 70 -23.66 1.19 -14.46
C GLU A 70 -24.14 -0.15 -13.91
N MET A 71 -25.29 -0.66 -14.36
CA MET A 71 -25.76 -2.03 -14.07
C MET A 71 -24.88 -3.12 -14.73
N SER A 72 -24.35 -2.87 -15.92
CA SER A 72 -23.30 -3.71 -16.50
C SER A 72 -22.00 -3.66 -15.69
N ARG A 73 -21.63 -2.49 -15.15
CA ARG A 73 -20.47 -2.28 -14.30
C ARG A 73 -20.61 -2.90 -12.93
N ASN A 74 -21.78 -2.83 -12.29
CA ASN A 74 -22.01 -3.47 -10.99
C ASN A 74 -21.89 -5.00 -11.14
N LYS A 75 -22.32 -5.60 -12.25
CA LYS A 75 -22.05 -7.01 -12.54
C LYS A 75 -20.56 -7.33 -12.71
N ILE A 76 -19.77 -6.39 -13.23
CA ILE A 76 -18.32 -6.55 -13.37
C ILE A 76 -17.63 -6.32 -12.01
N LYS A 77 -18.09 -5.36 -11.20
CA LYS A 77 -17.60 -5.14 -9.83
C LYS A 77 -17.85 -6.34 -8.91
N ASP A 78 -18.97 -7.04 -9.09
CA ASP A 78 -19.28 -8.27 -8.32
C ASP A 78 -18.40 -9.48 -8.70
N THR A 79 -17.60 -9.37 -9.77
CA THR A 79 -16.69 -10.45 -10.22
C THR A 79 -15.24 -10.23 -9.89
N VAL A 80 -14.86 -9.05 -9.39
CA VAL A 80 -13.48 -8.75 -9.01
C VAL A 80 -13.34 -8.70 -7.48
N PRO A 81 -12.18 -9.12 -6.92
CA PRO A 81 -11.92 -8.98 -5.50
C PRO A 81 -12.06 -7.52 -5.04
N TRP A 82 -12.64 -7.33 -3.85
CA TRP A 82 -12.72 -6.01 -3.24
C TRP A 82 -11.31 -5.42 -3.01
N PHE A 83 -11.19 -4.11 -3.18
CA PHE A 83 -9.97 -3.37 -2.90
C PHE A 83 -10.32 -1.99 -2.30
N PRO A 84 -9.40 -1.38 -1.51
CA PRO A 84 -9.62 -0.06 -0.95
C PRO A 84 -9.65 1.00 -2.04
N SER A 85 -10.63 1.90 -1.98
CA SER A 85 -10.76 3.04 -2.91
C SER A 85 -10.22 4.34 -2.32
N ASN A 86 -10.18 4.45 -1.00
CA ASN A 86 -9.64 5.59 -0.27
C ASN A 86 -8.63 5.11 0.78
N ILE A 87 -7.69 5.97 1.13
CA ILE A 87 -6.67 5.63 2.14
C ILE A 87 -7.29 5.25 3.50
N GLN A 88 -8.46 5.80 3.86
CA GLN A 88 -9.20 5.45 5.07
C GLN A 88 -9.74 4.02 5.06
N ASP A 89 -9.95 3.43 3.87
CA ASP A 89 -10.39 2.04 3.76
C ASP A 89 -9.35 1.06 4.30
N LEU A 90 -8.08 1.48 4.40
CA LEU A 90 -7.02 0.69 5.02
C LEU A 90 -7.30 0.38 6.50
N ASP A 91 -8.13 1.18 7.18
CA ASP A 91 -8.54 0.91 8.56
C ASP A 91 -9.37 -0.37 8.71
N ARG A 92 -10.00 -0.85 7.63
CA ARG A 92 -10.89 -2.02 7.67
C ARG A 92 -10.11 -3.31 7.85
N PHE A 93 -8.95 -3.44 7.21
CA PHE A 93 -8.16 -4.67 7.24
C PHE A 93 -6.86 -4.56 8.05
N ALA A 94 -6.47 -3.36 8.48
CA ALA A 94 -5.26 -3.18 9.28
C ALA A 94 -5.25 -4.02 10.58
N ASN A 95 -6.43 -4.45 11.04
CA ASN A 95 -6.60 -5.31 12.20
C ASN A 95 -6.96 -6.77 11.82
N GLN A 96 -7.01 -7.10 10.52
CA GLN A 96 -7.22 -8.47 10.02
C GLN A 96 -5.87 -9.16 9.82
N ILE A 97 -5.17 -9.37 10.92
CA ILE A 97 -3.82 -9.96 10.93
C ILE A 97 -3.89 -11.48 10.90
N LEU A 98 -2.99 -12.10 10.15
CA LEU A 98 -2.86 -13.55 10.02
C LEU A 98 -2.24 -14.17 11.29
N SER A 99 -1.29 -13.46 11.90
CA SER A 99 -0.71 -13.81 13.19
C SER A 99 -0.46 -12.54 14.00
N TYR A 100 -0.82 -12.58 15.28
CA TYR A 100 -0.52 -11.48 16.17
C TYR A 100 0.97 -11.47 16.52
N GLY A 101 1.61 -10.32 16.44
CA GLY A 101 2.98 -10.15 16.88
C GLY A 101 3.20 -10.45 18.38
N SER A 102 2.14 -10.67 19.14
CA SER A 102 2.16 -11.18 20.53
C SER A 102 2.08 -12.72 20.62
N GLU A 103 1.73 -13.40 19.53
CA GLU A 103 1.70 -14.85 19.41
C GLU A 103 3.04 -15.31 18.81
N LEU A 104 3.97 -15.71 19.69
CA LEU A 104 5.30 -16.14 19.28
C LEU A 104 5.32 -17.64 19.07
N ASP A 105 6.03 -18.11 18.05
CA ASP A 105 6.30 -19.52 17.84
C ASP A 105 7.19 -20.09 18.96
N ALA A 106 7.09 -21.40 19.22
CA ALA A 106 7.76 -22.04 20.34
C ALA A 106 9.31 -21.96 20.28
N ASP A 107 9.87 -21.78 19.10
CA ASP A 107 11.31 -21.61 18.85
C ASP A 107 11.76 -20.14 18.83
N HIS A 108 10.81 -19.19 18.97
CA HIS A 108 11.14 -17.78 19.04
C HIS A 108 11.94 -17.47 20.32
N PRO A 109 13.05 -16.67 20.24
CA PRO A 109 13.91 -16.37 21.41
C PRO A 109 13.17 -15.77 22.61
N GLY A 110 12.10 -15.01 22.38
CA GLY A 110 11.27 -14.41 23.43
C GLY A 110 10.06 -15.24 23.87
N PHE A 111 9.89 -16.47 23.37
CA PHE A 111 8.69 -17.28 23.64
C PHE A 111 8.43 -17.51 25.15
N THR A 112 9.47 -17.80 25.90
CA THR A 112 9.41 -18.06 27.34
C THR A 112 9.55 -16.79 28.20
N ASP A 113 9.81 -15.62 27.62
CA ASP A 113 9.97 -14.36 28.34
C ASP A 113 8.63 -13.64 28.51
N PRO A 114 8.04 -13.61 29.73
CA PRO A 114 6.76 -12.98 29.96
C PRO A 114 6.80 -11.46 29.86
N VAL A 115 7.95 -10.82 30.13
CA VAL A 115 8.13 -9.37 30.00
C VAL A 115 8.14 -8.97 28.54
N TYR A 116 8.89 -9.69 27.71
CA TYR A 116 8.92 -9.48 26.27
C TYR A 116 7.54 -9.68 25.64
N ARG A 117 6.82 -10.73 26.02
CA ARG A 117 5.46 -11.00 25.51
C ARG A 117 4.46 -9.92 25.92
N ALA A 118 4.51 -9.43 27.17
CA ALA A 118 3.68 -8.32 27.60
C ALA A 118 3.98 -7.05 26.80
N ARG A 119 5.26 -6.77 26.54
CA ARG A 119 5.71 -5.64 25.70
C ARG A 119 5.21 -5.73 24.27
N ARG A 120 5.25 -6.93 23.67
CA ARG A 120 4.70 -7.18 22.32
C ARG A 120 3.20 -6.87 22.26
N LYS A 121 2.46 -7.18 23.33
CA LYS A 121 1.03 -6.86 23.43
C LYS A 121 0.79 -5.35 23.48
N GLU A 122 1.59 -4.56 24.18
CA GLU A 122 1.48 -3.10 24.19
C GLU A 122 1.60 -2.51 22.78
N PHE A 123 2.55 -2.97 21.98
CA PHE A 123 2.71 -2.56 20.58
C PHE A 123 1.51 -2.97 19.73
N ALA A 124 0.98 -4.17 19.93
CA ALA A 124 -0.20 -4.64 19.23
C ALA A 124 -1.43 -3.78 19.59
N ASP A 125 -1.59 -3.39 20.85
CA ASP A 125 -2.69 -2.52 21.30
C ASP A 125 -2.59 -1.10 20.69
N ILE A 126 -1.38 -0.55 20.52
CA ILE A 126 -1.17 0.73 19.81
C ILE A 126 -1.62 0.61 18.35
N ALA A 127 -1.16 -0.40 17.64
CA ALA A 127 -1.50 -0.62 16.25
C ALA A 127 -3.00 -0.88 16.04
N TYR A 128 -3.62 -1.67 16.92
CA TYR A 128 -5.04 -1.98 16.87
C TYR A 128 -5.94 -0.73 17.00
N ASN A 129 -5.54 0.20 17.87
CA ASN A 129 -6.30 1.42 18.14
C ASN A 129 -6.02 2.55 17.15
N TYR A 130 -4.97 2.48 16.35
CA TYR A 130 -4.63 3.51 15.38
C TYR A 130 -5.68 3.62 14.27
N ARG A 131 -5.98 4.85 13.86
CA ARG A 131 -6.82 5.16 12.69
C ARG A 131 -6.13 6.17 11.80
N HIS A 132 -6.36 6.06 10.50
CA HIS A 132 -5.78 6.99 9.53
C HIS A 132 -6.10 8.45 9.91
N GLY A 133 -5.10 9.32 9.80
CA GLY A 133 -5.20 10.74 10.13
C GLY A 133 -4.87 11.09 11.58
N GLN A 134 -4.69 10.11 12.45
CA GLN A 134 -4.14 10.31 13.79
C GLN A 134 -2.61 10.37 13.74
N SER A 135 -2.00 11.03 14.72
CA SER A 135 -0.56 10.90 14.97
C SER A 135 -0.26 9.49 15.49
N ILE A 136 0.84 8.91 15.03
CA ILE A 136 1.30 7.61 15.54
C ILE A 136 1.83 7.84 16.96
N PRO A 137 1.33 7.10 17.98
CA PRO A 137 1.78 7.28 19.35
C PRO A 137 3.29 7.05 19.49
N TYR A 138 3.94 7.91 20.25
CA TYR A 138 5.35 7.74 20.62
C TYR A 138 5.49 6.59 21.62
N VAL A 139 6.57 5.85 21.46
CA VAL A 139 6.92 4.72 22.31
C VAL A 139 8.15 5.07 23.14
N GLU A 140 8.05 4.93 24.46
CA GLU A 140 9.21 4.97 25.33
C GLU A 140 9.92 3.62 25.30
N TYR A 141 10.98 3.54 24.52
CA TYR A 141 11.81 2.32 24.44
C TYR A 141 12.68 2.21 25.69
N THR A 142 12.74 0.99 26.25
CA THR A 142 13.59 0.68 27.41
C THR A 142 15.08 0.73 27.04
N GLU A 143 15.94 0.82 28.03
CA GLU A 143 17.40 0.79 27.82
C GLU A 143 17.86 -0.55 27.19
N ALA A 144 17.19 -1.66 27.52
CA ALA A 144 17.47 -2.96 26.91
C ALA A 144 17.09 -2.99 25.42
N GLU A 145 15.95 -2.39 25.04
CA GLU A 145 15.51 -2.25 23.64
C GLU A 145 16.48 -1.36 22.86
N LYS A 146 16.91 -0.23 23.43
CA LYS A 146 17.91 0.66 22.82
C LYS A 146 19.28 -0.02 22.66
N ALA A 147 19.70 -0.84 23.63
CA ALA A 147 20.95 -1.60 23.53
C ALA A 147 20.92 -2.63 22.41
N THR A 148 19.76 -3.29 22.21
CA THR A 148 19.53 -4.23 21.09
C THR A 148 19.62 -3.49 19.76
N TRP A 149 18.89 -2.37 19.61
CA TRP A 149 18.94 -1.50 18.44
C TRP A 149 20.37 -1.02 18.15
N GLY A 150 21.07 -0.48 19.16
CA GLY A 150 22.42 0.05 19.02
C GLY A 150 23.42 -0.97 18.51
N THR A 151 23.26 -2.24 18.93
CA THR A 151 24.09 -3.34 18.43
C THR A 151 23.86 -3.56 16.93
N VAL A 152 22.60 -3.64 16.48
CA VAL A 152 22.25 -3.85 15.08
C VAL A 152 22.66 -2.63 14.23
N PHE A 153 22.32 -1.43 14.70
CA PHE A 153 22.63 -0.18 14.02
C PHE A 153 24.13 0.00 13.76
N ARG A 154 24.96 -0.19 14.79
CA ARG A 154 26.42 -0.04 14.68
C ARG A 154 27.01 -1.00 13.65
N GLU A 155 26.64 -2.29 13.72
CA GLU A 155 27.19 -3.30 12.83
C GLU A 155 26.79 -3.05 11.37
N LEU A 156 25.49 -2.81 11.10
CA LEU A 156 25.00 -2.54 9.75
C LEU A 156 25.57 -1.26 9.15
N LYS A 157 25.70 -0.19 9.95
CA LYS A 157 26.27 1.07 9.50
C LYS A 157 27.70 0.93 8.97
N THR A 158 28.47 -0.05 9.44
CA THR A 158 29.81 -0.32 8.90
C THR A 158 29.78 -0.86 7.46
N LEU A 159 28.70 -1.56 7.09
CA LEU A 159 28.55 -2.17 5.77
C LEU A 159 27.96 -1.23 4.72
N TYR A 160 27.07 -0.32 5.09
CA TYR A 160 26.31 0.50 4.15
C TYR A 160 27.17 1.22 3.10
N PRO A 161 28.30 1.84 3.43
CA PRO A 161 29.12 2.55 2.43
C PRO A 161 29.58 1.69 1.25
N THR A 162 29.76 0.38 1.46
CA THR A 162 30.30 -0.55 0.47
C THR A 162 29.29 -1.56 -0.06
N HIS A 163 28.16 -1.78 0.63
CA HIS A 163 27.19 -2.82 0.28
C HIS A 163 25.83 -2.24 -0.14
N ALA A 164 25.39 -1.13 0.47
CA ALA A 164 24.11 -0.52 0.13
C ALA A 164 24.19 0.31 -1.15
N CYS A 165 23.06 0.47 -1.81
CA CYS A 165 22.94 1.29 -3.02
C CYS A 165 23.16 2.78 -2.74
N HIS A 166 23.41 3.55 -3.79
CA HIS A 166 23.67 4.98 -3.71
C HIS A 166 22.50 5.74 -3.06
N GLU A 167 21.29 5.41 -3.39
CA GLU A 167 20.07 6.03 -2.88
C GLU A 167 19.97 5.85 -1.36
N HIS A 168 20.26 4.65 -0.85
CA HIS A 168 20.33 4.40 0.59
C HIS A 168 21.42 5.27 1.25
N ASN A 169 22.63 5.24 0.70
CA ASN A 169 23.76 5.97 1.27
C ASN A 169 23.57 7.50 1.21
N ARG A 170 22.78 8.01 0.28
CA ARG A 170 22.38 9.42 0.20
C ARG A 170 21.36 9.80 1.27
N VAL A 171 20.38 8.92 1.51
CA VAL A 171 19.27 9.20 2.44
C VAL A 171 19.65 8.95 3.89
N PHE A 172 20.44 7.92 4.18
CA PHE A 172 20.70 7.48 5.55
C PHE A 172 21.26 8.61 6.46
N PRO A 173 22.22 9.45 6.03
CA PRO A 173 22.69 10.60 6.84
C PRO A 173 21.56 11.61 7.13
N LEU A 174 20.59 11.79 6.23
CA LEU A 174 19.45 12.68 6.45
C LEU A 174 18.50 12.11 7.51
N LEU A 175 18.33 10.79 7.57
CA LEU A 175 17.57 10.15 8.65
C LEU A 175 18.29 10.31 10.01
N GLU A 176 19.61 10.27 10.02
CA GLU A 176 20.38 10.57 11.24
C GLU A 176 20.15 12.03 11.71
N GLU A 177 20.15 12.98 10.77
CA GLU A 177 19.98 14.41 11.06
C GLU A 177 18.54 14.78 11.46
N TYR A 178 17.53 14.28 10.73
CA TYR A 178 16.14 14.76 10.85
C TYR A 178 15.21 13.81 11.60
N CYS A 179 15.53 12.52 11.69
CA CYS A 179 14.65 11.49 12.26
C CYS A 179 15.20 10.83 13.53
N GLY A 180 16.36 11.26 14.00
CA GLY A 180 16.95 10.77 15.25
C GLY A 180 17.53 9.35 15.17
N TYR A 181 18.00 8.92 13.99
CA TYR A 181 18.74 7.66 13.83
C TYR A 181 20.08 7.75 14.52
N ARG A 182 20.21 7.12 15.66
CA ARG A 182 21.45 7.07 16.45
C ARG A 182 21.56 5.71 17.14
N GLU A 183 22.77 5.36 17.52
CA GLU A 183 23.05 4.10 18.22
C GLU A 183 22.31 3.99 19.57
N ASP A 184 22.12 5.12 20.26
CA ASP A 184 21.46 5.22 21.57
C ASP A 184 19.97 5.57 21.52
N ASN A 185 19.39 5.63 20.33
CA ASN A 185 18.00 6.05 20.14
C ASN A 185 17.29 5.28 19.03
N ILE A 186 16.15 4.69 19.34
CA ILE A 186 15.23 4.13 18.34
C ILE A 186 14.31 5.24 17.84
N PRO A 187 14.33 5.56 16.53
CA PRO A 187 13.50 6.61 15.96
C PRO A 187 12.01 6.34 16.12
N GLN A 188 11.22 7.41 16.22
CA GLN A 188 9.76 7.32 16.34
C GLN A 188 9.09 7.21 14.97
N LEU A 189 8.11 6.31 14.82
CA LEU A 189 7.40 6.13 13.54
C LEU A 189 6.71 7.41 13.06
N GLU A 190 6.20 8.25 13.97
CA GLU A 190 5.55 9.51 13.61
C GLU A 190 6.51 10.47 12.92
N ASP A 191 7.72 10.64 13.46
CA ASP A 191 8.72 11.56 12.92
C ASP A 191 9.19 11.09 11.54
N ILE A 192 9.44 9.78 11.41
CA ILE A 192 9.80 9.15 10.14
C ILE A 192 8.65 9.28 9.13
N SER A 193 7.42 9.02 9.55
CA SER A 193 6.26 9.12 8.66
C SER A 193 6.11 10.54 8.09
N ARG A 194 6.30 11.57 8.90
CA ARG A 194 6.29 12.97 8.45
C ARG A 194 7.44 13.29 7.49
N TYR A 195 8.62 12.77 7.78
CA TYR A 195 9.77 12.91 6.89
C TYR A 195 9.52 12.27 5.53
N LEU A 196 9.05 11.01 5.50
CA LEU A 196 8.71 10.31 4.26
C LEU A 196 7.61 11.02 3.47
N GLN A 197 6.60 11.58 4.15
CA GLN A 197 5.55 12.36 3.49
C GLN A 197 6.13 13.58 2.75
N SER A 198 7.12 14.24 3.33
CA SER A 198 7.77 15.39 2.69
C SER A 198 8.67 15.00 1.50
N CYS A 199 9.27 13.80 1.53
CA CYS A 199 10.16 13.31 0.48
C CYS A 199 9.40 12.72 -0.70
N THR A 200 8.45 11.83 -0.44
CA THR A 200 7.85 10.96 -1.46
C THR A 200 6.33 10.80 -1.33
N GLY A 201 5.74 11.31 -0.26
CA GLY A 201 4.35 11.08 0.08
C GLY A 201 4.08 9.73 0.77
N PHE A 202 5.11 8.90 0.99
CA PHE A 202 4.97 7.68 1.78
C PHE A 202 4.67 8.00 3.24
N ARG A 203 3.94 7.11 3.90
CA ARG A 203 3.57 7.19 5.32
C ARG A 203 3.79 5.86 5.96
N LEU A 204 4.12 5.88 7.24
CA LEU A 204 4.10 4.68 8.06
C LEU A 204 2.72 4.52 8.69
N ARG A 205 2.33 3.26 8.87
CA ARG A 205 1.16 2.89 9.64
C ARG A 205 1.55 1.77 10.60
N PRO A 206 1.32 1.91 11.92
CA PRO A 206 1.61 0.83 12.86
C PRO A 206 0.73 -0.38 12.56
N VAL A 207 1.31 -1.57 12.63
CA VAL A 207 0.63 -2.85 12.43
C VAL A 207 0.90 -3.80 13.60
N ALA A 208 -0.12 -4.55 13.99
CA ALA A 208 -0.06 -5.43 15.16
C ALA A 208 0.57 -6.80 14.88
N GLY A 209 0.80 -7.13 13.62
CA GLY A 209 1.33 -8.41 13.17
C GLY A 209 1.31 -8.55 11.65
N LEU A 210 1.37 -9.78 11.17
CA LEU A 210 1.47 -10.10 9.75
C LEU A 210 0.11 -9.92 9.05
N LEU A 211 0.07 -9.07 8.04
CA LEU A 211 -1.07 -8.90 7.13
C LEU A 211 -1.06 -9.97 6.03
N SER A 212 -2.22 -10.17 5.39
CA SER A 212 -2.26 -10.90 4.13
C SER A 212 -1.45 -10.15 3.05
N SER A 213 -0.86 -10.89 2.10
CA SER A 213 -0.14 -10.27 0.97
C SER A 213 -1.02 -9.26 0.22
N ARG A 214 -2.31 -9.57 0.04
CA ARG A 214 -3.28 -8.68 -0.60
C ARG A 214 -3.41 -7.35 0.14
N ASP A 215 -3.58 -7.37 1.45
CA ASP A 215 -3.78 -6.18 2.26
C ASP A 215 -2.50 -5.35 2.39
N PHE A 216 -1.36 -6.04 2.56
CA PHE A 216 -0.06 -5.39 2.62
C PHE A 216 0.28 -4.67 1.31
N LEU A 217 0.14 -5.36 0.16
CA LEU A 217 0.40 -4.76 -1.15
C LEU A 217 -0.58 -3.62 -1.47
N ALA A 218 -1.86 -3.75 -1.08
CA ALA A 218 -2.82 -2.68 -1.26
C ALA A 218 -2.43 -1.37 -0.53
N GLY A 219 -1.78 -1.46 0.63
CA GLY A 219 -1.22 -0.30 1.32
C GLY A 219 -0.22 0.49 0.47
N LEU A 220 0.65 -0.21 -0.24
CA LEU A 220 1.66 0.43 -1.11
C LEU A 220 1.04 1.26 -2.24
N ALA A 221 -0.15 0.88 -2.73
CA ALA A 221 -0.88 1.66 -3.74
C ALA A 221 -1.19 3.09 -3.26
N PHE A 222 -1.40 3.26 -1.95
CA PHE A 222 -1.65 4.55 -1.28
C PHE A 222 -0.38 5.20 -0.73
N ARG A 223 0.79 4.65 -1.01
CA ARG A 223 2.06 5.03 -0.38
C ARG A 223 1.99 4.91 1.15
N VAL A 224 1.36 3.85 1.64
CA VAL A 224 1.32 3.48 3.05
C VAL A 224 2.12 2.20 3.25
N PHE A 225 3.10 2.26 4.13
CA PHE A 225 3.88 1.13 4.56
C PHE A 225 3.45 0.73 5.99
N HIS A 226 3.00 -0.52 6.13
CA HIS A 226 2.62 -1.08 7.41
C HIS A 226 3.87 -1.52 8.16
N SER A 227 4.16 -0.87 9.27
CA SER A 227 5.39 -1.03 10.04
C SER A 227 5.12 -1.55 11.44
N THR A 228 5.91 -2.53 11.87
CA THR A 228 5.96 -2.95 13.27
C THR A 228 6.68 -1.91 14.12
N GLN A 229 6.39 -1.87 15.45
CA GLN A 229 7.04 -0.98 16.41
C GLN A 229 7.87 -1.73 17.44
N TYR A 230 7.68 -3.05 17.58
CA TYR A 230 8.47 -3.86 18.50
C TYR A 230 9.87 -4.13 17.97
N ILE A 231 10.78 -4.44 18.89
CA ILE A 231 12.14 -4.85 18.56
C ILE A 231 12.32 -6.34 18.86
N ARG A 232 13.23 -6.98 18.12
CA ARG A 232 13.64 -8.37 18.33
C ARG A 232 14.13 -8.61 19.77
N HIS A 233 14.11 -9.86 20.20
CA HIS A 233 14.55 -10.23 21.55
C HIS A 233 16.05 -9.99 21.73
N GLY A 234 16.45 -9.35 22.84
CA GLY A 234 17.83 -8.95 23.09
C GLY A 234 18.84 -10.07 23.30
N SER A 235 18.37 -11.33 23.47
CA SER A 235 19.29 -12.49 23.56
C SER A 235 20.01 -12.81 22.25
N ASN A 236 19.45 -12.39 21.11
CA ASN A 236 20.08 -12.58 19.80
C ASN A 236 19.85 -11.35 18.91
N PRO A 237 20.58 -10.23 19.11
CA PRO A 237 20.36 -8.99 18.38
C PRO A 237 20.56 -9.11 16.86
N MET A 238 21.38 -10.07 16.42
CA MET A 238 21.74 -10.20 15.01
C MET A 238 20.80 -11.11 14.21
N TYR A 239 19.77 -11.68 14.85
CA TYR A 239 18.80 -12.55 14.21
C TYR A 239 17.38 -12.29 14.72
N THR A 240 16.43 -12.33 13.82
CA THR A 240 15.00 -12.36 14.12
C THR A 240 14.28 -13.25 13.10
N PRO A 241 13.34 -14.10 13.52
CA PRO A 241 12.53 -14.91 12.60
C PRO A 241 11.43 -14.10 11.90
N GLU A 242 11.17 -12.89 12.34
CA GLU A 242 10.08 -12.02 11.87
C GLU A 242 10.55 -10.56 11.71
N PRO A 243 9.87 -9.75 10.86
CA PRO A 243 10.14 -8.32 10.78
C PRO A 243 9.96 -7.64 12.13
N ASP A 244 10.91 -6.78 12.49
CA ASP A 244 10.90 -5.95 13.68
C ASP A 244 11.28 -4.51 13.35
N ILE A 245 11.27 -3.60 14.32
CA ILE A 245 11.60 -2.18 14.10
C ILE A 245 12.98 -1.98 13.45
N CYS A 246 13.95 -2.86 13.69
CA CYS A 246 15.25 -2.79 13.03
C CYS A 246 15.12 -3.04 11.53
N HIS A 247 14.37 -4.08 11.15
CA HIS A 247 14.08 -4.39 9.75
C HIS A 247 13.33 -3.22 9.07
N GLU A 248 12.30 -2.70 9.73
CA GLU A 248 11.48 -1.63 9.16
C GLU A 248 12.28 -0.34 8.94
N LEU A 249 13.02 0.11 9.96
CA LEU A 249 13.68 1.40 9.94
C LEU A 249 15.03 1.39 9.23
N LEU A 250 15.83 0.34 9.36
CA LEU A 250 17.13 0.25 8.70
C LEU A 250 17.02 -0.32 7.28
N GLY A 251 16.04 -1.18 7.04
CA GLY A 251 15.81 -1.81 5.75
C GLY A 251 14.92 -1.00 4.81
N HIS A 252 13.65 -0.79 5.17
CA HIS A 252 12.66 -0.21 4.27
C HIS A 252 12.70 1.32 4.19
N VAL A 253 12.75 2.01 5.32
CA VAL A 253 12.59 3.47 5.40
C VAL A 253 13.56 4.25 4.50
N PRO A 254 14.87 3.96 4.45
CA PRO A 254 15.79 4.73 3.62
C PRO A 254 15.39 4.77 2.15
N LEU A 255 14.92 3.65 1.61
CA LEU A 255 14.52 3.56 0.21
C LEU A 255 13.16 4.21 -0.06
N PHE A 256 12.21 4.15 0.86
CA PHE A 256 10.94 4.87 0.71
C PHE A 256 11.08 6.39 0.68
N ALA A 257 12.20 6.94 1.13
CA ALA A 257 12.52 8.36 0.98
C ALA A 257 13.09 8.70 -0.41
N ASP A 258 13.44 7.71 -1.23
CA ASP A 258 13.86 7.93 -2.63
C ASP A 258 12.65 7.96 -3.56
N PRO A 259 12.46 9.01 -4.39
CA PRO A 259 11.30 9.15 -5.26
C PRO A 259 11.14 8.02 -6.30
N SER A 260 12.23 7.52 -6.87
CA SER A 260 12.20 6.48 -7.90
C SER A 260 11.81 5.14 -7.29
N PHE A 261 12.38 4.79 -6.13
CA PHE A 261 12.00 3.59 -5.41
C PHE A 261 10.57 3.64 -4.87
N ALA A 262 10.14 4.80 -4.37
CA ALA A 262 8.77 5.01 -3.89
C ALA A 262 7.75 4.80 -5.01
N GLN A 263 8.02 5.32 -6.22
CA GLN A 263 7.17 5.08 -7.40
C GLN A 263 7.15 3.61 -7.81
N PHE A 264 8.32 2.96 -7.85
CA PHE A 264 8.44 1.54 -8.15
C PHE A 264 7.62 0.69 -7.17
N SER A 265 7.75 0.94 -5.86
CA SER A 265 6.99 0.21 -4.84
C SER A 265 5.49 0.45 -4.96
N GLN A 266 5.07 1.67 -5.28
CA GLN A 266 3.66 2.01 -5.50
C GLN A 266 3.08 1.28 -6.73
N GLU A 267 3.85 1.07 -7.80
CA GLU A 267 3.38 0.31 -8.97
C GLU A 267 3.06 -1.15 -8.63
N ILE A 268 3.84 -1.78 -7.75
CA ILE A 268 3.52 -3.13 -7.24
C ILE A 268 2.16 -3.09 -6.50
N GLY A 269 1.96 -2.08 -5.66
CA GLY A 269 0.69 -1.87 -4.95
C GLY A 269 -0.49 -1.67 -5.90
N LEU A 270 -0.36 -0.78 -6.88
CA LEU A 270 -1.41 -0.52 -7.88
C LEU A 270 -1.72 -1.76 -8.73
N ALA A 271 -0.70 -2.57 -9.04
CA ALA A 271 -0.89 -3.83 -9.75
C ALA A 271 -1.72 -4.84 -8.94
N SER A 272 -1.65 -4.81 -7.61
CA SER A 272 -2.37 -5.74 -6.72
C SER A 272 -3.86 -5.44 -6.59
N LEU A 273 -4.30 -4.19 -6.84
CA LEU A 273 -5.69 -3.80 -6.66
C LEU A 273 -6.61 -4.54 -7.66
N ALA A 274 -7.64 -5.21 -7.13
CA ALA A 274 -8.56 -6.05 -7.87
C ALA A 274 -7.92 -7.24 -8.61
N ALA A 275 -6.66 -7.57 -8.36
CA ALA A 275 -6.01 -8.72 -8.96
C ALA A 275 -6.55 -10.04 -8.38
N PRO A 276 -6.71 -11.10 -9.18
CA PRO A 276 -7.01 -12.45 -8.69
C PRO A 276 -5.93 -12.95 -7.71
N ASP A 277 -6.29 -13.88 -6.81
CA ASP A 277 -5.38 -14.37 -5.75
C ASP A 277 -4.07 -14.94 -6.30
N GLU A 278 -4.12 -15.67 -7.40
CA GLU A 278 -2.91 -16.20 -8.05
C GLU A 278 -1.93 -15.10 -8.50
N TYR A 279 -2.43 -13.91 -8.83
CA TYR A 279 -1.59 -12.76 -9.18
C TYR A 279 -1.10 -12.01 -7.94
N ILE A 280 -1.84 -12.06 -6.84
CA ILE A 280 -1.36 -11.54 -5.54
C ILE A 280 -0.12 -12.32 -5.09
N GLU A 281 -0.13 -13.65 -5.19
CA GLU A 281 1.05 -14.48 -4.86
C GLU A 281 2.25 -14.17 -5.76
N LYS A 282 2.00 -13.97 -7.06
CA LYS A 282 3.03 -13.57 -8.03
C LYS A 282 3.60 -12.19 -7.72
N LEU A 283 2.75 -11.21 -7.38
CA LEU A 283 3.19 -9.86 -6.98
C LEU A 283 3.92 -9.87 -5.63
N ALA A 284 3.51 -10.72 -4.69
CA ALA A 284 4.22 -10.93 -3.45
C ALA A 284 5.63 -11.52 -3.70
N THR A 285 5.77 -12.39 -4.70
CA THR A 285 7.08 -12.89 -5.13
C THR A 285 7.93 -11.80 -5.77
N VAL A 286 7.34 -10.91 -6.59
CA VAL A 286 8.04 -9.72 -7.11
C VAL A 286 8.51 -8.83 -5.96
N TYR A 287 7.64 -8.54 -4.98
CA TYR A 287 7.97 -7.77 -3.80
C TYR A 287 9.14 -8.40 -3.04
N TRP A 288 9.09 -9.71 -2.80
CA TRP A 288 10.14 -10.45 -2.12
C TRP A 288 11.51 -10.29 -2.77
N PHE A 289 11.61 -10.52 -4.08
CA PHE A 289 12.87 -10.45 -4.82
C PHE A 289 13.29 -9.03 -5.22
N THR A 290 12.53 -8.02 -4.87
CA THR A 290 12.86 -6.62 -5.12
C THR A 290 12.92 -5.82 -3.82
N VAL A 291 11.78 -5.45 -3.25
CA VAL A 291 11.72 -4.58 -2.07
C VAL A 291 12.37 -5.23 -0.85
N GLU A 292 12.28 -6.57 -0.72
CA GLU A 292 12.91 -7.30 0.40
C GLU A 292 14.37 -7.72 0.11
N PHE A 293 14.64 -8.35 -1.02
CA PHE A 293 15.93 -8.97 -1.30
C PHE A 293 16.56 -8.52 -2.63
N GLY A 294 16.21 -7.32 -3.10
CA GLY A 294 16.67 -6.82 -4.37
C GLY A 294 18.11 -6.30 -4.35
N LEU A 295 18.79 -6.53 -5.47
CA LEU A 295 20.09 -5.96 -5.83
C LEU A 295 19.92 -5.03 -7.03
N CYS A 296 20.80 -4.03 -7.18
CA CYS A 296 20.81 -3.14 -8.34
C CYS A 296 22.22 -2.91 -8.86
N LYS A 297 22.30 -2.56 -10.14
CA LYS A 297 23.55 -2.15 -10.77
C LYS A 297 23.87 -0.69 -10.44
N GLN A 298 25.12 -0.43 -10.11
CA GLN A 298 25.66 0.93 -9.96
C GLN A 298 27.03 1.02 -10.62
N GLY A 299 27.03 1.48 -11.86
CA GLY A 299 28.23 1.42 -12.69
C GLY A 299 28.62 -0.06 -12.97
N ASN A 300 29.82 -0.43 -12.51
CA ASN A 300 30.30 -1.81 -12.63
C ASN A 300 30.01 -2.67 -11.38
N ASP A 301 29.50 -2.06 -10.32
CA ASP A 301 29.24 -2.72 -9.06
C ASP A 301 27.78 -3.17 -8.93
N ILE A 302 27.57 -4.17 -8.09
CA ILE A 302 26.24 -4.57 -7.64
C ILE A 302 26.09 -4.16 -6.17
N ARG A 303 24.95 -3.57 -5.83
CA ARG A 303 24.64 -3.05 -4.51
C ARG A 303 23.27 -3.54 -4.04
N ALA A 304 23.08 -3.62 -2.74
CA ALA A 304 21.82 -4.02 -2.13
C ALA A 304 20.89 -2.83 -1.95
N TYR A 305 19.60 -3.04 -2.26
CA TYR A 305 18.52 -2.12 -1.93
C TYR A 305 17.36 -2.80 -1.19
N GLY A 306 17.32 -4.13 -1.19
CA GLY A 306 16.29 -4.88 -0.50
C GLY A 306 16.37 -4.74 1.01
N ALA A 307 15.24 -4.54 1.67
CA ALA A 307 15.16 -4.28 3.11
C ALA A 307 15.65 -5.46 3.95
N GLY A 308 15.34 -6.69 3.53
CA GLY A 308 15.84 -7.91 4.18
C GLY A 308 17.36 -7.98 4.18
N LEU A 309 18.01 -7.52 3.09
CA LEU A 309 19.45 -7.41 3.01
C LEU A 309 19.99 -6.28 3.90
N LEU A 310 19.42 -5.09 3.78
CA LEU A 310 19.89 -3.88 4.49
C LEU A 310 19.70 -3.96 6.01
N SER A 311 18.88 -4.89 6.48
CA SER A 311 18.64 -5.14 7.92
C SER A 311 19.26 -6.44 8.45
N SER A 312 19.95 -7.19 7.62
CA SER A 312 20.60 -8.46 7.97
C SER A 312 22.12 -8.39 7.71
N PHE A 313 22.91 -8.30 8.77
CA PHE A 313 24.36 -8.18 8.67
C PHE A 313 25.00 -9.32 7.87
N GLY A 314 24.59 -10.58 8.17
CA GLY A 314 25.16 -11.75 7.51
C GLY A 314 24.72 -11.89 6.06
N GLU A 315 23.44 -11.66 5.76
CA GLU A 315 22.92 -11.82 4.40
C GLU A 315 23.34 -10.68 3.49
N LEU A 316 23.47 -9.45 4.00
CA LEU A 316 23.99 -8.32 3.23
C LEU A 316 25.40 -8.60 2.69
N GLN A 317 26.25 -9.19 3.51
CA GLN A 317 27.59 -9.63 3.06
C GLN A 317 27.51 -10.79 2.09
N TYR A 318 26.70 -11.82 2.41
CA TYR A 318 26.57 -13.02 1.60
C TYR A 318 26.04 -12.72 0.19
N ALA A 319 25.04 -11.85 0.05
CA ALA A 319 24.40 -11.54 -1.21
C ALA A 319 25.34 -10.95 -2.26
N LEU A 320 26.43 -10.30 -1.84
CA LEU A 320 27.42 -9.67 -2.72
C LEU A 320 28.69 -10.51 -2.92
N THR A 321 28.67 -11.77 -2.49
CA THR A 321 29.72 -12.76 -2.81
C THR A 321 29.42 -13.48 -4.13
N ASP A 322 30.30 -14.37 -4.52
CA ASP A 322 30.12 -15.26 -5.68
C ASP A 322 29.30 -16.54 -5.37
N LYS A 323 28.83 -16.69 -4.12
CA LYS A 323 28.08 -17.88 -3.68
C LYS A 323 26.66 -17.94 -4.22
N PRO A 324 25.82 -16.89 -4.06
CA PRO A 324 24.46 -16.94 -4.58
C PRO A 324 24.44 -16.72 -6.09
N LYS A 325 23.39 -17.22 -6.73
CA LYS A 325 23.16 -16.95 -8.15
C LYS A 325 22.52 -15.58 -8.33
N LEU A 326 23.09 -14.77 -9.22
CA LEU A 326 22.53 -13.47 -9.59
C LEU A 326 21.85 -13.56 -10.96
N LEU A 327 20.61 -13.11 -11.04
CA LEU A 327 19.79 -13.08 -12.25
C LEU A 327 19.29 -11.66 -12.54
N PRO A 328 19.11 -11.27 -13.80
CA PRO A 328 18.47 -9.99 -14.12
C PRO A 328 17.00 -10.00 -13.64
N PHE A 329 16.54 -8.87 -13.12
CA PHE A 329 15.15 -8.71 -12.73
C PHE A 329 14.25 -8.63 -13.98
N GLU A 330 13.42 -9.65 -14.15
CA GLU A 330 12.39 -9.78 -15.19
C GLU A 330 11.12 -10.33 -14.52
N PRO A 331 10.06 -9.54 -14.33
CA PRO A 331 8.88 -9.96 -13.57
C PRO A 331 8.31 -11.31 -13.99
N GLU A 332 8.17 -11.57 -15.28
CA GLU A 332 7.62 -12.83 -15.83
C GLU A 332 8.44 -14.07 -15.44
N LYS A 333 9.72 -13.90 -15.16
CA LYS A 333 10.62 -14.97 -14.72
C LYS A 333 10.71 -15.01 -13.20
N THR A 334 10.78 -13.83 -12.58
CA THR A 334 10.92 -13.68 -11.13
C THR A 334 9.75 -14.30 -10.38
N ILE A 335 8.51 -14.15 -10.87
CA ILE A 335 7.30 -14.73 -10.27
C ILE A 335 7.29 -16.25 -10.19
N LEU A 336 8.14 -16.94 -10.94
CA LEU A 336 8.24 -18.40 -10.95
C LEU A 336 9.27 -18.93 -9.95
N GLN A 337 10.06 -18.04 -9.35
CA GLN A 337 11.13 -18.43 -8.45
C GLN A 337 10.59 -18.71 -7.05
N LYS A 338 10.85 -19.93 -6.56
CA LYS A 338 10.61 -20.28 -5.16
C LYS A 338 11.74 -19.74 -4.28
N TYR A 339 11.41 -19.40 -3.04
CA TYR A 339 12.36 -18.85 -2.08
C TYR A 339 12.18 -19.46 -0.70
N PRO A 340 13.29 -19.65 0.07
CA PRO A 340 13.23 -19.97 1.48
C PRO A 340 12.89 -18.71 2.29
N ILE A 341 12.30 -18.89 3.49
CA ILE A 341 11.98 -17.77 4.40
C ILE A 341 12.98 -17.68 5.54
N THR A 342 13.53 -18.83 5.99
CA THR A 342 14.36 -18.94 7.19
C THR A 342 15.87 -19.13 6.89
N GLU A 343 16.25 -19.11 5.63
CA GLU A 343 17.62 -19.28 5.16
C GLU A 343 18.01 -18.15 4.22
N PHE A 344 19.29 -17.88 4.04
CA PHE A 344 19.78 -16.93 3.04
C PHE A 344 19.34 -17.34 1.65
N GLN A 345 18.97 -16.33 0.85
CA GLN A 345 18.46 -16.58 -0.49
C GLN A 345 19.55 -17.20 -1.37
N PRO A 346 19.29 -18.34 -2.04
CA PRO A 346 20.25 -18.93 -2.98
C PRO A 346 20.33 -18.17 -4.30
N ILE A 347 19.34 -17.32 -4.58
CA ILE A 347 19.21 -16.56 -5.82
C ILE A 347 18.76 -15.14 -5.49
N TYR A 348 19.40 -14.13 -6.08
CA TYR A 348 18.97 -12.73 -6.03
C TYR A 348 18.73 -12.20 -7.44
N PHE A 349 17.82 -11.23 -7.55
CA PHE A 349 17.55 -10.55 -8.81
C PHE A 349 18.15 -9.14 -8.81
N VAL A 350 18.79 -8.80 -9.92
CA VAL A 350 19.52 -7.54 -10.09
C VAL A 350 18.73 -6.62 -11.00
N ALA A 351 18.30 -5.48 -10.48
CA ALA A 351 17.66 -4.41 -11.22
C ALA A 351 18.70 -3.60 -12.00
N GLU A 352 18.38 -3.18 -13.22
CA GLU A 352 19.20 -2.20 -13.97
C GLU A 352 19.11 -0.81 -13.33
N SER A 353 17.89 -0.40 -12.97
CA SER A 353 17.56 0.82 -12.21
C SER A 353 16.14 0.70 -11.65
N PHE A 354 15.75 1.61 -10.73
CA PHE A 354 14.38 1.65 -10.24
C PHE A 354 13.38 2.08 -11.32
N GLU A 355 13.78 2.95 -12.23
CA GLU A 355 12.98 3.33 -13.39
C GLU A 355 12.70 2.15 -14.32
N ASP A 356 13.73 1.37 -14.68
CA ASP A 356 13.58 0.16 -15.49
C ASP A 356 12.67 -0.85 -14.80
N SER A 357 12.87 -1.07 -13.50
CA SER A 357 12.04 -1.98 -12.71
C SER A 357 10.59 -1.54 -12.66
N LYS A 358 10.32 -0.25 -12.50
CA LYS A 358 8.99 0.34 -12.53
C LYS A 358 8.28 0.07 -13.86
N GLU A 359 8.95 0.33 -14.97
CA GLU A 359 8.39 0.09 -16.32
C GLU A 359 8.14 -1.40 -16.58
N LYS A 360 9.02 -2.28 -16.11
CA LYS A 360 8.83 -3.73 -16.20
C LYS A 360 7.61 -4.19 -15.39
N VAL A 361 7.45 -3.69 -14.17
CA VAL A 361 6.26 -3.99 -13.34
C VAL A 361 4.99 -3.45 -13.97
N ARG A 362 4.99 -2.25 -14.56
CA ARG A 362 3.83 -1.71 -15.30
C ARG A 362 3.43 -2.59 -16.48
N LYS A 363 4.40 -3.04 -17.27
CA LYS A 363 4.15 -3.97 -18.39
C LYS A 363 3.57 -5.28 -17.87
N TYR A 364 4.13 -5.84 -16.82
CA TYR A 364 3.59 -7.04 -16.19
C TYR A 364 2.17 -6.81 -15.64
N ALA A 365 1.91 -5.70 -14.95
CA ALA A 365 0.60 -5.34 -14.42
C ALA A 365 -0.48 -5.25 -15.51
N ALA A 366 -0.12 -4.83 -16.73
CA ALA A 366 -1.04 -4.80 -17.87
C ALA A 366 -1.48 -6.19 -18.33
N THR A 367 -0.79 -7.27 -17.96
CA THR A 367 -1.17 -8.65 -18.27
C THR A 367 -2.14 -9.24 -17.23
N ILE A 368 -2.30 -8.60 -16.08
CA ILE A 368 -3.21 -9.05 -15.02
C ILE A 368 -4.66 -8.86 -15.48
N PRO A 369 -5.50 -9.92 -15.47
CA PRO A 369 -6.86 -9.83 -15.95
C PRO A 369 -7.74 -9.03 -14.98
N ARG A 370 -7.98 -7.78 -15.32
CA ARG A 370 -8.93 -6.90 -14.62
C ARG A 370 -9.65 -6.02 -15.64
N PRO A 371 -10.95 -5.71 -15.42
CA PRO A 371 -11.78 -5.06 -16.44
C PRO A 371 -11.58 -3.54 -16.54
N PHE A 372 -10.65 -2.96 -15.75
CA PHE A 372 -10.38 -1.53 -15.68
C PHE A 372 -8.90 -1.26 -15.35
N SER A 373 -8.47 -0.05 -15.60
CA SER A 373 -7.21 0.48 -15.10
C SER A 373 -7.44 1.29 -13.83
N VAL A 374 -6.41 1.44 -13.00
CA VAL A 374 -6.47 2.26 -11.79
C VAL A 374 -5.34 3.27 -11.79
N ARG A 375 -5.58 4.42 -11.14
CA ARG A 375 -4.53 5.37 -10.81
C ARG A 375 -4.73 5.91 -9.40
N TYR A 376 -3.64 6.28 -8.75
CA TYR A 376 -3.68 6.97 -7.47
C TYR A 376 -3.78 8.49 -7.67
N ASN A 377 -4.73 9.11 -6.99
CA ASN A 377 -4.85 10.56 -6.89
C ASN A 377 -4.27 11.02 -5.55
N ALA A 378 -3.10 11.66 -5.60
CA ALA A 378 -2.39 12.09 -4.40
C ALA A 378 -3.12 13.21 -3.62
N TYR A 379 -3.94 14.03 -4.30
CA TYR A 379 -4.66 15.14 -3.67
C TYR A 379 -5.83 14.64 -2.80
N THR A 380 -6.55 13.64 -3.30
CA THR A 380 -7.70 13.04 -2.61
C THR A 380 -7.32 11.78 -1.82
N GLN A 381 -6.10 11.28 -2.00
CA GLN A 381 -5.61 10.02 -1.41
C GLN A 381 -6.53 8.84 -1.73
N SER A 382 -7.01 8.80 -2.98
CA SER A 382 -7.96 7.80 -3.46
C SER A 382 -7.48 7.11 -4.73
N ILE A 383 -8.05 5.94 -4.99
CA ILE A 383 -7.85 5.21 -6.24
C ILE A 383 -8.98 5.56 -7.20
N GLU A 384 -8.61 6.10 -8.34
CA GLU A 384 -9.52 6.36 -9.44
C GLU A 384 -9.53 5.16 -10.38
N VAL A 385 -10.74 4.63 -10.61
CA VAL A 385 -10.96 3.54 -11.57
C VAL A 385 -11.20 4.14 -12.94
N LEU A 386 -10.33 3.83 -13.90
CA LEU A 386 -10.40 4.35 -15.27
C LEU A 386 -11.21 3.38 -16.15
N ASP A 387 -12.52 3.44 -16.07
CA ASP A 387 -13.46 2.56 -16.76
C ASP A 387 -14.47 3.31 -17.65
N ASN A 388 -14.44 4.65 -17.67
CA ASN A 388 -15.38 5.45 -18.46
C ASN A 388 -14.73 6.66 -19.14
N THR A 389 -15.43 7.14 -20.18
CA THR A 389 -14.96 8.24 -21.02
C THR A 389 -14.74 9.55 -20.24
N GLN A 390 -15.55 9.82 -19.21
CA GLN A 390 -15.41 11.03 -18.41
C GLN A 390 -14.13 11.02 -17.59
N GLN A 391 -13.80 9.89 -16.95
CA GLN A 391 -12.55 9.74 -16.20
C GLN A 391 -11.32 9.81 -17.11
N LEU A 392 -11.42 9.23 -18.31
CA LEU A 392 -10.35 9.35 -19.32
C LEU A 392 -10.18 10.80 -19.79
N ARG A 393 -11.28 11.55 -19.97
CA ARG A 393 -11.24 12.99 -20.29
C ARG A 393 -10.62 13.80 -19.15
N ASN A 394 -11.00 13.52 -17.89
CA ASN A 394 -10.42 14.18 -16.73
C ASN A 394 -8.91 13.94 -16.65
N LEU A 395 -8.47 12.70 -16.93
CA LEU A 395 -7.07 12.35 -17.02
C LEU A 395 -6.36 13.09 -18.15
N ALA A 396 -6.96 13.15 -19.36
CA ALA A 396 -6.42 13.88 -20.48
C ALA A 396 -6.28 15.39 -20.20
N ASN A 397 -7.24 15.98 -19.48
CA ASN A 397 -7.16 17.37 -19.03
C ASN A 397 -6.01 17.59 -18.03
N SER A 398 -5.80 16.67 -17.10
CA SER A 398 -4.64 16.72 -16.18
C SER A 398 -3.30 16.62 -16.93
N ILE A 399 -3.26 15.87 -18.02
CA ILE A 399 -2.07 15.77 -18.90
C ILE A 399 -1.82 17.10 -19.64
N SER A 400 -2.86 17.88 -19.94
CA SER A 400 -2.69 19.20 -20.57
C SER A 400 -1.93 20.18 -19.66
N GLU A 401 -2.02 20.04 -18.34
CA GLU A 401 -1.17 20.79 -17.39
C GLU A 401 0.31 20.42 -17.49
N VAL A 402 0.61 19.18 -17.85
CA VAL A 402 1.99 18.73 -18.17
C VAL A 402 2.52 19.44 -19.42
N GLY A 403 1.66 19.77 -20.36
CA GLY A 403 2.01 20.59 -21.53
C GLY A 403 2.51 21.99 -21.15
N ILE A 404 1.94 22.60 -20.10
CA ILE A 404 2.41 23.87 -19.54
C ILE A 404 3.82 23.71 -18.96
N LEU A 405 4.08 22.61 -18.25
CA LEU A 405 5.41 22.29 -17.69
C LEU A 405 6.44 22.07 -18.82
N CYS A 406 6.11 21.30 -19.85
CA CYS A 406 6.99 21.09 -21.01
C CYS A 406 7.30 22.41 -21.72
N ASN A 407 6.30 23.27 -21.92
CA ASN A 407 6.49 24.61 -22.49
C ASN A 407 7.36 25.50 -21.59
N ALA A 408 7.24 25.38 -20.27
CA ALA A 408 8.08 26.14 -19.34
C ALA A 408 9.54 25.66 -19.40
N LEU A 409 9.77 24.35 -19.43
CA LEU A 409 11.10 23.77 -19.55
C LEU A 409 11.77 24.16 -20.89
N GLN A 410 11.03 24.19 -22.01
CA GLN A 410 11.54 24.65 -23.30
C GLN A 410 11.95 26.13 -23.31
N LYS A 411 11.33 26.97 -22.44
CA LYS A 411 11.70 28.39 -22.29
C LYS A 411 12.92 28.60 -21.39
N MET A 412 13.32 27.59 -20.63
CA MET A 412 14.48 27.62 -19.73
C MET A 412 15.73 27.00 -20.36
N ALA A 413 15.57 26.24 -21.44
CA ALA A 413 16.64 25.68 -22.26
C ALA A 413 17.06 26.69 -23.34
#